data_216dc630f924544928e493df8744ba09
#
_entry.id   216dc630f924544928e493df8744ba09
#
_cell.length_a   1.000
_cell.length_b   1.000
_cell.length_c   1.000
_cell.angle_alpha   90.00
_cell.angle_beta   90.00
_cell.angle_gamma   90.00
#
_symmetry.space_group_name_H-M   'P 1'
#
loop_
_entity.id
_entity.type
_entity.pdbx_description
1 polymer ?
#
loop_
_entity_poly.entity_id
_entity_poly.type
_entity_poly.pdbx_seq_one_letter_code
_entity_poly.pdbx_strand_id
1 'polypeptide(L)'
;MKEFDDNPINGEKKGNGFSCHRHAFSRRDFLSTLGISAAAAVIGAGCDKKNPVKPAWTPPALPASSTVAVQEVTKYTRRDLVNALDQMFTDLGGLSDVVKDKTVGMKVNLTGGVGSANTNPPAVELFWTHPEVVKAAGEFVRDAGAKKIYIIEAIYDQESYNNFGYTEAARYLGATLIDLNATAPYSAHVQRPVGGGYLIYQNFTQNAILNDCDCIISFPKAKQHVGGGVTHAMKNLVGSVPLSVYGPGQGSRQLFHQQRKYEGNTDSNLRRIVVDLNQATKIHLAVTDAIKTAAYGEGPWNRGFAPVTFNRLIASKDVVAADSIATKVIGFDPMAADGEDTFGPADSTVGVSSYGGINYLKLASEKGLGNYDLAKIQVKGVAV
;
A
#
# COMPACT_ATOMS: atom_id res chain seq x y z
N MET A 1 -1.49 -36.80 -49.12
CA MET A 1 -2.45 -37.56 -49.91
C MET A 1 -3.56 -38.04 -48.99
N LYS A 2 -4.63 -37.35 -48.97
CA LYS A 2 -6.05 -37.63 -49.10
C LYS A 2 -6.83 -36.41 -48.62
N GLU A 3 -7.28 -35.68 -49.62
CA GLU A 3 -8.43 -34.79 -49.57
C GLU A 3 -9.71 -35.60 -49.38
N PHE A 4 -10.72 -34.96 -48.85
CA PHE A 4 -12.17 -35.10 -49.11
C PHE A 4 -12.84 -34.08 -48.24
N ASP A 5 -13.48 -33.14 -48.68
CA ASP A 5 -14.48 -32.75 -49.71
C ASP A 5 -15.70 -32.16 -48.97
N ASP A 6 -16.06 -31.00 -49.46
CA ASP A 6 -17.26 -30.21 -49.11
C ASP A 6 -18.58 -30.92 -49.44
N ASN A 7 -19.64 -30.69 -48.69
CA ASN A 7 -20.81 -29.96 -49.17
C ASN A 7 -22.00 -29.93 -48.20
N PRO A 8 -22.91 -28.99 -48.37
CA PRO A 8 -23.80 -28.47 -47.31
C PRO A 8 -25.21 -29.05 -47.37
N ILE A 9 -25.93 -28.99 -46.22
CA ILE A 9 -27.38 -29.18 -46.20
C ILE A 9 -28.05 -27.98 -45.53
N ASN A 10 -28.88 -27.32 -46.34
CA ASN A 10 -29.87 -26.33 -45.97
C ASN A 10 -30.95 -26.93 -45.05
N GLY A 11 -31.35 -26.17 -44.06
CA GLY A 11 -32.54 -26.47 -43.25
C GLY A 11 -33.03 -25.20 -42.58
N GLU A 12 -33.89 -24.47 -43.26
CA GLU A 12 -34.73 -23.39 -42.69
C GLU A 12 -35.63 -23.92 -41.57
N LYS A 13 -35.62 -23.26 -40.41
CA LYS A 13 -36.81 -23.15 -39.55
C LYS A 13 -36.94 -21.76 -38.97
N LYS A 14 -38.10 -21.18 -39.28
CA LYS A 14 -38.64 -19.93 -38.80
C LYS A 14 -38.84 -19.95 -37.29
N GLY A 15 -38.69 -18.79 -36.65
CA GLY A 15 -39.63 -18.43 -35.64
C GLY A 15 -39.09 -17.78 -34.37
N ASN A 16 -39.46 -16.56 -34.22
CA ASN A 16 -39.68 -15.74 -33.04
C ASN A 16 -38.55 -14.84 -32.60
N GLY A 17 -38.67 -13.60 -33.04
CA GLY A 17 -37.94 -12.46 -32.56
C GLY A 17 -38.30 -12.14 -31.11
N PHE A 18 -37.25 -11.98 -30.30
CA PHE A 18 -37.29 -11.14 -29.11
C PHE A 18 -36.34 -9.97 -29.36
N SER A 19 -36.96 -8.82 -29.60
CA SER A 19 -36.29 -7.54 -29.68
C SER A 19 -35.77 -7.17 -28.29
N CYS A 20 -34.47 -7.23 -28.12
CA CYS A 20 -33.79 -6.71 -26.93
C CYS A 20 -33.53 -5.22 -27.15
N HIS A 21 -34.40 -4.35 -26.70
CA HIS A 21 -34.19 -2.93 -26.64
C HIS A 21 -33.07 -2.64 -25.60
N ARG A 22 -31.92 -2.23 -26.08
CA ARG A 22 -30.90 -1.62 -25.22
C ARG A 22 -31.39 -0.24 -24.79
N HIS A 23 -31.90 -0.13 -23.59
CA HIS A 23 -32.05 1.17 -22.95
C HIS A 23 -30.68 1.64 -22.48
N ALA A 24 -30.16 2.65 -23.14
CA ALA A 24 -29.04 3.42 -22.63
C ALA A 24 -29.55 4.29 -21.48
N PHE A 25 -29.14 3.97 -20.26
CA PHE A 25 -29.38 4.82 -19.09
C PHE A 25 -28.63 6.15 -19.25
N SER A 26 -29.39 7.25 -19.30
CA SER A 26 -28.81 8.58 -19.33
C SER A 26 -28.49 9.05 -17.90
N ARG A 27 -27.52 9.96 -17.78
CA ARG A 27 -27.12 10.57 -16.49
C ARG A 27 -28.28 11.28 -15.74
N ARG A 28 -29.43 11.47 -16.38
CA ARG A 28 -30.63 12.07 -15.78
C ARG A 28 -31.47 11.06 -14.96
N ASP A 29 -31.40 9.77 -15.29
CA ASP A 29 -32.26 8.76 -14.67
C ASP A 29 -31.72 8.30 -13.30
N PHE A 30 -30.46 8.62 -12.97
CA PHE A 30 -29.84 8.30 -11.67
C PHE A 30 -30.24 9.26 -10.54
N LEU A 31 -30.80 10.42 -10.86
CA LEU A 31 -31.15 11.46 -9.87
C LEU A 31 -32.64 11.48 -9.45
N SER A 32 -33.48 10.60 -10.01
CA SER A 32 -34.94 10.60 -9.75
C SER A 32 -35.42 9.59 -8.70
N THR A 33 -34.54 8.83 -8.05
CA THR A 33 -34.95 7.76 -7.11
C THR A 33 -34.67 8.06 -5.64
N LEU A 34 -34.43 9.33 -5.28
CA LEU A 34 -34.42 9.73 -3.87
C LEU A 34 -35.62 10.64 -3.59
N GLY A 35 -36.64 10.02 -2.97
CA GLY A 35 -37.85 10.68 -2.55
C GLY A 35 -37.61 11.85 -1.58
N ILE A 36 -38.10 13.02 -1.95
CA ILE A 36 -38.14 14.17 -1.09
C ILE A 36 -39.62 14.42 -0.75
N SER A 37 -39.90 14.37 0.53
CA SER A 37 -41.16 14.85 1.09
C SER A 37 -40.99 16.22 1.72
N ALA A 38 -41.93 17.08 1.44
CA ALA A 38 -42.43 18.25 2.16
C ALA A 38 -41.74 19.60 1.92
N ALA A 39 -42.55 20.40 1.28
CA ALA A 39 -42.42 21.84 1.06
C ALA A 39 -42.65 22.67 2.35
N ALA A 40 -41.94 23.76 2.47
CA ALA A 40 -42.42 24.98 3.08
C ALA A 40 -41.79 26.17 2.33
N ALA A 41 -42.63 26.90 1.64
CA ALA A 41 -42.29 28.19 1.03
C ALA A 41 -42.18 29.24 2.11
N VAL A 42 -41.02 29.92 2.18
CA VAL A 42 -40.87 31.23 2.82
C VAL A 42 -40.24 32.16 1.81
N ILE A 43 -41.02 33.10 1.34
CA ILE A 43 -40.57 34.27 0.57
C ILE A 43 -39.87 35.21 1.56
N GLY A 44 -38.62 35.46 1.40
CA GLY A 44 -37.84 36.37 2.22
C GLY A 44 -36.65 36.94 1.47
N ALA A 45 -36.71 38.19 1.18
CA ALA A 45 -35.72 39.18 0.74
C ALA A 45 -34.25 38.71 0.54
N GLY A 46 -33.69 39.07 -0.60
CA GLY A 46 -32.32 38.89 -0.97
C GLY A 46 -31.32 39.48 0.03
N CYS A 47 -30.48 38.61 0.53
CA CYS A 47 -29.14 38.94 0.98
C CYS A 47 -28.19 38.02 0.22
N ASP A 48 -27.31 38.58 -0.58
CA ASP A 48 -26.16 37.92 -1.14
C ASP A 48 -25.30 37.36 0.00
N LYS A 49 -25.65 36.12 0.44
CA LYS A 49 -24.77 35.35 1.29
C LYS A 49 -23.64 34.84 0.40
N LYS A 50 -22.55 35.59 0.32
CA LYS A 50 -21.27 35.07 -0.13
C LYS A 50 -21.09 33.73 0.60
N ASN A 51 -21.12 32.62 -0.15
CA ASN A 51 -20.77 31.31 0.39
C ASN A 51 -19.46 31.49 1.15
N PRO A 52 -19.37 31.12 2.43
CA PRO A 52 -18.12 31.19 3.15
C PRO A 52 -17.10 30.36 2.36
N VAL A 53 -16.06 31.02 1.88
CA VAL A 53 -14.92 30.36 1.25
C VAL A 53 -14.40 29.38 2.30
N LYS A 54 -14.54 28.06 2.06
CA LYS A 54 -13.95 27.07 2.95
C LYS A 54 -12.48 27.43 3.09
N PRO A 55 -11.94 27.53 4.31
CA PRO A 55 -10.53 27.78 4.49
C PRO A 55 -9.73 26.76 3.69
N ALA A 56 -8.70 27.23 2.99
CA ALA A 56 -7.80 26.37 2.25
C ALA A 56 -7.22 25.33 3.22
N TRP A 57 -7.25 24.05 2.82
CA TRP A 57 -6.62 23.00 3.62
C TRP A 57 -5.12 23.30 3.75
N THR A 58 -4.62 23.27 4.97
CA THR A 58 -3.20 23.49 5.27
C THR A 58 -2.60 22.14 5.73
N PRO A 59 -1.48 21.70 5.14
CA PRO A 59 -0.80 20.51 5.59
C PRO A 59 -0.36 20.63 7.06
N PRO A 60 -0.32 19.53 7.84
CA PRO A 60 0.33 19.51 9.13
C PRO A 60 1.80 19.95 9.03
N ALA A 61 2.30 20.63 10.06
CA ALA A 61 3.72 20.97 10.14
C ALA A 61 4.56 19.71 10.31
N LEU A 62 5.65 19.63 9.56
CA LEU A 62 6.61 18.52 9.68
C LEU A 62 7.56 18.78 10.88
N PRO A 63 8.09 17.70 11.50
CA PRO A 63 9.19 17.85 12.44
C PRO A 63 10.43 18.44 11.76
N ALA A 64 11.25 19.18 12.51
CA ALA A 64 12.47 19.78 11.97
C ALA A 64 13.45 18.74 11.42
N SER A 65 13.48 17.56 12.02
CA SER A 65 14.24 16.40 11.56
C SER A 65 13.52 15.10 11.91
N SER A 66 13.85 14.04 11.19
CA SER A 66 13.34 12.69 11.42
C SER A 66 14.50 11.71 11.63
N THR A 67 14.32 10.74 12.51
CA THR A 67 15.32 9.68 12.75
C THR A 67 14.94 8.42 11.99
N VAL A 68 15.91 7.84 11.29
CA VAL A 68 15.79 6.52 10.67
C VAL A 68 16.91 5.63 11.21
N ALA A 69 16.55 4.51 11.81
CA ALA A 69 17.48 3.51 12.27
C ALA A 69 17.73 2.47 11.18
N VAL A 70 19.00 2.17 10.89
CA VAL A 70 19.42 1.19 9.89
C VAL A 70 20.43 0.23 10.50
N GLN A 71 20.19 -1.07 10.37
CA GLN A 71 21.09 -2.10 10.84
C GLN A 71 21.45 -3.08 9.73
N GLU A 72 22.67 -3.62 9.78
CA GLU A 72 23.08 -4.69 8.90
C GLU A 72 22.55 -6.03 9.43
N VAL A 73 21.84 -6.77 8.59
CA VAL A 73 21.31 -8.09 8.87
C VAL A 73 21.49 -8.97 7.65
N THR A 74 22.25 -10.05 7.78
CA THR A 74 22.55 -10.94 6.65
C THR A 74 21.71 -12.21 6.64
N LYS A 75 21.05 -12.55 7.76
CA LYS A 75 20.27 -13.77 7.93
C LYS A 75 18.99 -13.51 8.71
N TYR A 76 17.93 -14.22 8.37
CA TYR A 76 16.65 -14.17 9.07
C TYR A 76 16.64 -15.05 10.34
N THR A 77 17.78 -15.16 11.05
CA THR A 77 17.78 -15.87 12.34
C THR A 77 17.18 -14.98 13.42
N ARG A 78 16.45 -15.58 14.36
CA ARG A 78 15.86 -14.81 15.48
C ARG A 78 16.90 -13.96 16.20
N ARG A 79 18.10 -14.52 16.45
CA ARG A 79 19.18 -13.81 17.15
C ARG A 79 19.61 -12.55 16.40
N ASP A 80 19.86 -12.66 15.12
CA ASP A 80 20.36 -11.53 14.32
C ASP A 80 19.27 -10.44 14.20
N LEU A 81 18.01 -10.85 13.99
CA LEU A 81 16.88 -9.94 13.92
C LEU A 81 16.60 -9.24 15.25
N VAL A 82 16.57 -9.97 16.36
CA VAL A 82 16.32 -9.38 17.70
C VAL A 82 17.43 -8.38 18.05
N ASN A 83 18.71 -8.72 17.86
CA ASN A 83 19.81 -7.81 18.13
C ASN A 83 19.72 -6.52 17.31
N ALA A 84 19.41 -6.63 16.00
CA ALA A 84 19.27 -5.46 15.13
C ALA A 84 18.06 -4.60 15.55
N LEU A 85 16.91 -5.22 15.81
CA LEU A 85 15.69 -4.50 16.21
C LEU A 85 15.82 -3.83 17.55
N ASP A 86 16.49 -4.46 18.54
CA ASP A 86 16.76 -3.87 19.86
C ASP A 86 17.53 -2.56 19.72
N GLN A 87 18.63 -2.58 18.96
CA GLN A 87 19.41 -1.37 18.67
C GLN A 87 18.58 -0.32 17.92
N MET A 88 17.85 -0.73 16.88
CA MET A 88 17.02 0.18 16.09
C MET A 88 15.95 0.85 16.93
N PHE A 89 15.23 0.09 17.75
CA PHE A 89 14.18 0.65 18.60
C PHE A 89 14.74 1.51 19.72
N THR A 90 15.92 1.18 20.25
CA THR A 90 16.66 2.06 21.17
C THR A 90 17.01 3.39 20.48
N ASP A 91 17.53 3.36 19.26
CA ASP A 91 17.86 4.54 18.47
C ASP A 91 16.65 5.44 18.18
N LEU A 92 15.45 4.84 18.09
CA LEU A 92 14.17 5.53 17.90
C LEU A 92 13.53 5.99 19.24
N GLY A 93 14.17 5.80 20.37
CA GLY A 93 13.66 6.18 21.69
C GLY A 93 12.63 5.23 22.29
N GLY A 94 12.66 3.95 21.89
CA GLY A 94 11.73 2.91 22.32
C GLY A 94 10.42 2.88 21.52
N LEU A 95 9.54 1.96 21.90
CA LEU A 95 8.23 1.75 21.24
C LEU A 95 7.03 2.09 22.12
N SER A 96 7.21 2.32 23.42
CA SER A 96 6.09 2.47 24.35
C SER A 96 5.15 3.64 23.98
N ASP A 97 5.68 4.76 23.50
CA ASP A 97 4.89 5.90 23.01
C ASP A 97 4.02 5.55 21.80
N VAL A 98 4.47 4.58 21.01
CA VAL A 98 3.77 4.12 19.80
C VAL A 98 2.71 3.08 20.10
N VAL A 99 3.00 2.09 20.98
CA VAL A 99 2.19 0.86 21.08
C VAL A 99 1.56 0.59 22.45
N LYS A 100 2.03 1.23 23.53
CA LYS A 100 1.55 0.92 24.90
C LYS A 100 0.05 1.16 25.03
N ASP A 101 -0.65 0.18 25.59
CA ASP A 101 -2.10 0.14 25.83
C ASP A 101 -2.95 0.26 24.55
N LYS A 102 -2.35 0.05 23.36
CA LYS A 102 -3.01 0.20 22.05
C LYS A 102 -3.30 -1.14 21.38
N THR A 103 -4.33 -1.13 20.54
CA THR A 103 -4.56 -2.17 19.54
C THR A 103 -3.68 -1.86 18.33
N VAL A 104 -2.78 -2.78 17.99
CA VAL A 104 -1.77 -2.61 16.95
C VAL A 104 -2.12 -3.45 15.72
N GLY A 105 -2.20 -2.80 14.56
CA GLY A 105 -2.28 -3.46 13.26
C GLY A 105 -0.91 -3.56 12.61
N MET A 106 -0.36 -4.76 12.49
CA MET A 106 0.91 -5.06 11.83
C MET A 106 0.64 -5.39 10.36
N LYS A 107 0.79 -4.41 9.46
CA LYS A 107 0.53 -4.56 8.02
C LYS A 107 1.73 -5.19 7.32
N VAL A 108 1.57 -6.42 6.86
CA VAL A 108 2.57 -7.16 6.10
C VAL A 108 2.41 -6.95 4.59
N ASN A 109 3.30 -7.52 3.76
CA ASN A 109 3.25 -7.44 2.30
C ASN A 109 3.27 -8.85 1.69
N LEU A 110 2.13 -9.29 1.13
CA LEU A 110 1.90 -10.62 0.54
C LEU A 110 1.28 -10.51 -0.87
N THR A 111 1.94 -9.79 -1.75
CA THR A 111 1.41 -9.54 -3.09
C THR A 111 1.46 -10.79 -3.98
N GLY A 112 0.42 -11.02 -4.80
CA GLY A 112 0.37 -12.04 -5.84
C GLY A 112 -0.14 -13.42 -5.43
N GLY A 113 -0.35 -13.66 -4.14
CA GLY A 113 -0.88 -14.94 -3.63
C GLY A 113 0.06 -16.14 -3.77
N VAL A 114 -0.37 -17.31 -3.28
CA VAL A 114 0.43 -18.54 -3.22
C VAL A 114 0.86 -19.04 -4.60
N GLY A 115 0.04 -18.83 -5.62
CA GLY A 115 0.37 -19.20 -7.00
C GLY A 115 1.62 -18.51 -7.55
N SER A 116 1.95 -17.31 -7.04
CA SER A 116 3.17 -16.57 -7.40
C SER A 116 4.31 -16.76 -6.40
N ALA A 117 4.03 -17.35 -5.24
CA ALA A 117 4.97 -17.41 -4.11
C ALA A 117 5.96 -18.58 -4.15
N ASN A 118 5.68 -19.61 -4.96
CA ASN A 118 6.54 -20.80 -5.12
C ASN A 118 7.74 -20.49 -6.05
N THR A 119 8.60 -19.58 -5.61
CA THR A 119 9.83 -19.19 -6.30
C THR A 119 11.06 -19.81 -5.63
N ASN A 120 12.21 -19.76 -6.31
CA ASN A 120 13.49 -20.15 -5.73
C ASN A 120 14.49 -18.98 -5.90
N PRO A 121 14.91 -18.30 -4.83
CA PRO A 121 14.48 -18.43 -3.42
C PRO A 121 12.97 -18.20 -3.20
N PRO A 122 12.42 -18.56 -2.02
CA PRO A 122 10.99 -18.41 -1.75
C PRO A 122 10.54 -16.94 -1.68
N ALA A 123 9.25 -16.68 -1.89
CA ALA A 123 8.68 -15.33 -1.94
C ALA A 123 9.04 -14.48 -0.72
N VAL A 124 9.11 -15.06 0.47
CA VAL A 124 9.47 -14.37 1.73
C VAL A 124 10.92 -13.83 1.72
N GLU A 125 11.77 -14.38 0.90
CA GLU A 125 13.14 -13.85 0.68
C GLU A 125 13.22 -12.87 -0.50
N LEU A 126 12.20 -12.81 -1.38
CA LEU A 126 12.24 -12.01 -2.60
C LEU A 126 11.32 -10.80 -2.57
N PHE A 127 10.01 -11.01 -2.41
CA PHE A 127 9.05 -9.93 -2.61
C PHE A 127 7.92 -9.88 -1.56
N TRP A 128 7.88 -10.82 -0.61
CA TRP A 128 7.03 -10.79 0.58
C TRP A 128 7.82 -10.40 1.82
N THR A 129 7.19 -9.76 2.78
CA THR A 129 7.80 -9.54 4.10
C THR A 129 8.19 -10.88 4.72
N HIS A 130 9.39 -11.00 5.25
CA HIS A 130 9.79 -12.25 5.90
C HIS A 130 9.09 -12.42 7.26
N PRO A 131 8.41 -13.56 7.55
CA PRO A 131 7.63 -13.75 8.77
C PRO A 131 8.48 -13.67 10.05
N GLU A 132 9.76 -14.04 9.99
CA GLU A 132 10.67 -13.90 11.14
C GLU A 132 10.94 -12.43 11.50
N VAL A 133 10.92 -11.50 10.53
CA VAL A 133 11.00 -10.05 10.82
C VAL A 133 9.74 -9.60 11.56
N VAL A 134 8.57 -10.06 11.10
CA VAL A 134 7.27 -9.75 11.75
C VAL A 134 7.22 -10.30 13.16
N LYS A 135 7.69 -11.54 13.36
CA LYS A 135 7.73 -12.23 14.63
C LYS A 135 8.69 -11.55 15.62
N ALA A 136 9.93 -11.26 15.19
CA ALA A 136 10.91 -10.62 16.04
C ALA A 136 10.49 -9.19 16.43
N ALA A 137 10.02 -8.37 15.48
CA ALA A 137 9.52 -7.03 15.79
C ALA A 137 8.25 -7.07 16.66
N GLY A 138 7.38 -8.06 16.42
CA GLY A 138 6.17 -8.28 17.21
C GLY A 138 6.46 -8.62 18.68
N GLU A 139 7.59 -9.26 18.99
CA GLU A 139 8.05 -9.45 20.38
C GLU A 139 8.23 -8.09 21.09
N PHE A 140 8.96 -7.16 20.46
CA PHE A 140 9.15 -5.81 21.02
C PHE A 140 7.84 -5.03 21.14
N VAL A 141 6.94 -5.17 20.17
CA VAL A 141 5.60 -4.54 20.20
C VAL A 141 4.79 -5.07 21.40
N ARG A 142 4.77 -6.38 21.61
CA ARG A 142 4.10 -7.01 22.74
C ARG A 142 4.74 -6.58 24.07
N ASP A 143 6.07 -6.65 24.17
CA ASP A 143 6.83 -6.39 25.39
C ASP A 143 6.84 -4.89 25.74
N ALA A 144 6.64 -4.01 24.77
CA ALA A 144 6.40 -2.57 24.98
C ALA A 144 4.95 -2.25 25.44
N GLY A 145 4.11 -3.27 25.64
CA GLY A 145 2.80 -3.14 26.26
C GLY A 145 1.63 -2.96 25.30
N ALA A 146 1.73 -3.44 24.06
CA ALA A 146 0.57 -3.48 23.15
C ALA A 146 -0.58 -4.30 23.80
N LYS A 147 -1.79 -3.72 23.79
CA LYS A 147 -2.98 -4.36 24.36
C LYS A 147 -3.48 -5.51 23.49
N LYS A 148 -3.38 -5.36 22.18
CA LYS A 148 -3.80 -6.36 21.19
C LYS A 148 -2.99 -6.21 19.91
N ILE A 149 -2.71 -7.32 19.25
CA ILE A 149 -1.98 -7.34 17.99
C ILE A 149 -2.82 -8.03 16.92
N TYR A 150 -2.97 -7.38 15.79
CA TYR A 150 -3.47 -7.94 14.55
C TYR A 150 -2.33 -8.00 13.52
N ILE A 151 -2.19 -9.09 12.79
CA ILE A 151 -1.41 -9.16 11.56
C ILE A 151 -2.40 -9.03 10.41
N ILE A 152 -2.27 -7.99 9.62
CA ILE A 152 -3.28 -7.56 8.65
C ILE A 152 -2.72 -7.51 7.22
N GLU A 153 -3.46 -8.00 6.26
CA GLU A 153 -3.21 -7.91 4.81
C GLU A 153 -4.51 -8.16 4.05
N ALA A 154 -4.73 -7.51 2.91
CA ALA A 154 -5.73 -7.97 1.96
C ALA A 154 -5.11 -9.04 1.07
N ILE A 155 -5.11 -10.27 1.57
CA ILE A 155 -4.47 -11.44 0.94
C ILE A 155 -5.19 -11.87 -0.33
N TYR A 156 -4.47 -12.53 -1.22
CA TYR A 156 -5.05 -13.10 -2.44
C TYR A 156 -5.69 -14.47 -2.19
N ASP A 157 -5.19 -15.19 -1.19
CA ASP A 157 -5.65 -16.51 -0.76
C ASP A 157 -5.20 -16.79 0.68
N GLN A 158 -5.92 -17.68 1.38
CA GLN A 158 -5.65 -18.02 2.78
C GLN A 158 -4.33 -18.81 2.94
N GLU A 159 -3.94 -19.55 1.91
CA GLU A 159 -2.69 -20.31 1.87
C GLU A 159 -1.46 -19.41 2.00
N SER A 160 -1.56 -18.14 1.59
CA SER A 160 -0.51 -17.14 1.81
C SER A 160 -0.16 -16.95 3.28
N TYR A 161 -1.12 -17.04 4.19
CA TYR A 161 -0.86 -17.02 5.63
C TYR A 161 -0.38 -18.38 6.16
N ASN A 162 -1.00 -19.46 5.68
CA ASN A 162 -0.79 -20.80 6.24
C ASN A 162 0.59 -21.38 5.88
N ASN A 163 1.04 -21.18 4.65
CA ASN A 163 2.18 -21.92 4.10
C ASN A 163 3.52 -21.16 4.25
N PHE A 164 3.50 -19.89 4.66
CA PHE A 164 4.68 -19.04 4.67
C PHE A 164 5.04 -18.47 6.04
N GLY A 165 4.60 -19.14 7.12
CA GLY A 165 5.03 -18.85 8.50
C GLY A 165 4.22 -17.79 9.24
N TYR A 166 3.20 -17.15 8.63
CA TYR A 166 2.42 -16.10 9.30
C TYR A 166 1.46 -16.64 10.35
N THR A 167 0.87 -17.83 10.12
CA THR A 167 0.05 -18.53 11.13
C THR A 167 0.86 -18.85 12.37
N GLU A 168 2.12 -19.29 12.21
CA GLU A 168 3.01 -19.53 13.34
C GLU A 168 3.40 -18.22 14.03
N ALA A 169 3.74 -17.17 13.29
CA ALA A 169 4.05 -15.87 13.84
C ALA A 169 2.89 -15.30 14.66
N ALA A 170 1.66 -15.40 14.15
CA ALA A 170 0.46 -14.98 14.88
C ALA A 170 0.26 -15.78 16.18
N ARG A 171 0.37 -17.10 16.12
CA ARG A 171 0.29 -17.96 17.31
C ARG A 171 1.34 -17.61 18.37
N TYR A 172 2.58 -17.40 17.94
CA TYR A 172 3.70 -17.06 18.80
C TYR A 172 3.51 -15.71 19.52
N LEU A 173 2.95 -14.73 18.81
CA LEU A 173 2.71 -13.37 19.32
C LEU A 173 1.39 -13.25 20.10
N GLY A 174 0.51 -14.26 20.06
CA GLY A 174 -0.87 -14.12 20.53
C GLY A 174 -1.68 -13.14 19.66
N ALA A 175 -1.29 -12.97 18.41
CA ALA A 175 -1.93 -12.08 17.45
C ALA A 175 -3.05 -12.78 16.67
N THR A 176 -3.94 -11.99 16.09
CA THR A 176 -4.99 -12.48 15.18
C THR A 176 -4.65 -12.10 13.75
N LEU A 177 -4.73 -13.06 12.83
CA LEU A 177 -4.63 -12.82 11.38
C LEU A 177 -5.96 -12.27 10.86
N ILE A 178 -5.90 -11.19 10.08
CA ILE A 178 -7.08 -10.55 9.47
C ILE A 178 -6.86 -10.42 7.97
N ASP A 179 -7.80 -10.97 7.20
CA ASP A 179 -7.91 -10.67 5.76
C ASP A 179 -8.70 -9.37 5.57
N LEU A 180 -8.03 -8.33 5.07
CA LEU A 180 -8.65 -7.04 4.82
C LEU A 180 -9.55 -7.00 3.56
N ASN A 181 -9.57 -8.06 2.74
CA ASN A 181 -10.57 -8.22 1.67
C ASN A 181 -11.95 -8.57 2.23
N ALA A 182 -11.98 -9.34 3.33
CA ALA A 182 -13.20 -9.70 4.01
C ALA A 182 -13.77 -8.53 4.83
N THR A 183 -15.00 -8.64 5.23
CA THR A 183 -15.62 -7.71 6.18
C THR A 183 -15.38 -8.13 7.63
N ALA A 184 -15.13 -9.43 7.87
CA ALA A 184 -14.93 -9.97 9.21
C ALA A 184 -13.80 -9.24 9.98
N PRO A 185 -13.98 -9.07 11.30
CA PRO A 185 -15.05 -9.58 12.15
C PRO A 185 -16.38 -8.78 12.09
N TYR A 186 -16.45 -7.77 11.26
CA TYR A 186 -17.65 -6.93 11.06
C TYR A 186 -18.53 -7.45 9.94
N SER A 187 -19.74 -6.87 9.80
CA SER A 187 -20.71 -7.25 8.76
C SER A 187 -20.49 -6.50 7.43
N ALA A 188 -19.80 -5.37 7.45
CA ALA A 188 -19.59 -4.50 6.29
C ALA A 188 -18.23 -3.82 6.32
N HIS A 189 -17.75 -3.41 5.14
CA HIS A 189 -16.66 -2.46 5.01
C HIS A 189 -17.12 -1.05 5.44
N VAL A 190 -16.15 -0.20 5.76
CA VAL A 190 -16.37 1.20 6.10
C VAL A 190 -15.75 2.14 5.07
N GLN A 191 -16.27 3.36 5.00
CA GLN A 191 -15.67 4.44 4.24
C GLN A 191 -14.74 5.24 5.16
N ARG A 192 -13.44 5.17 4.89
CA ARG A 192 -12.43 5.93 5.66
C ARG A 192 -12.09 7.20 4.90
N PRO A 193 -12.33 8.39 5.48
CA PRO A 193 -12.06 9.66 4.82
C PRO A 193 -10.55 9.91 4.72
N VAL A 194 -10.13 10.46 3.59
CA VAL A 194 -8.76 10.97 3.39
C VAL A 194 -8.58 12.32 4.08
N GLY A 195 -9.64 13.10 4.16
CA GLY A 195 -9.61 14.44 4.73
C GLY A 195 -9.37 15.54 3.70
N GLY A 196 -8.97 16.72 4.17
CA GLY A 196 -8.66 17.85 3.30
C GLY A 196 -7.40 17.59 2.46
N GLY A 197 -7.38 18.07 1.21
CA GLY A 197 -6.22 17.95 0.34
C GLY A 197 -6.01 16.59 -0.30
N TYR A 198 -7.07 15.73 -0.38
CA TYR A 198 -7.04 14.51 -1.16
C TYR A 198 -6.67 14.79 -2.63
N LEU A 199 -6.06 13.79 -3.28
CA LEU A 199 -5.56 13.91 -4.65
C LEU A 199 -6.47 13.19 -5.65
N ILE A 200 -6.86 11.94 -5.35
CA ILE A 200 -7.68 11.08 -6.21
C ILE A 200 -8.95 10.63 -5.49
N TYR A 201 -8.84 10.13 -4.26
CA TYR A 201 -9.95 9.55 -3.51
C TYR A 201 -10.30 10.37 -2.26
N GLN A 202 -11.56 10.73 -2.11
CA GLN A 202 -12.06 11.37 -0.88
C GLN A 202 -12.18 10.39 0.29
N ASN A 203 -12.47 9.14 -0.04
CA ASN A 203 -12.66 8.05 0.91
C ASN A 203 -12.15 6.75 0.33
N PHE A 204 -11.71 5.85 1.20
CA PHE A 204 -11.42 4.46 0.83
C PHE A 204 -12.39 3.51 1.50
N THR A 205 -12.90 2.55 0.73
CA THR A 205 -13.61 1.37 1.28
C THR A 205 -12.56 0.44 1.88
N GLN A 206 -12.67 0.16 3.18
CA GLN A 206 -11.71 -0.67 3.91
C GLN A 206 -12.42 -1.56 4.93
N ASN A 207 -11.74 -2.62 5.40
CA ASN A 207 -12.24 -3.43 6.53
C ASN A 207 -12.34 -2.56 7.78
N ALA A 208 -13.48 -2.66 8.49
CA ALA A 208 -13.76 -1.87 9.69
C ALA A 208 -12.78 -2.11 10.84
N ILE A 209 -12.04 -3.22 10.84
CA ILE A 209 -10.99 -3.52 11.82
C ILE A 209 -9.91 -2.42 11.92
N LEU A 210 -9.69 -1.68 10.82
CA LEU A 210 -8.76 -0.55 10.82
C LEU A 210 -9.22 0.62 11.72
N ASN A 211 -10.50 0.68 12.09
CA ASN A 211 -11.00 1.65 13.08
C ASN A 211 -10.66 1.23 14.51
N ASP A 212 -10.47 -0.07 14.76
CA ASP A 212 -10.07 -0.58 16.07
C ASP A 212 -8.56 -0.44 16.30
N CYS A 213 -7.78 -0.27 15.23
CA CYS A 213 -6.33 -0.13 15.32
C CYS A 213 -5.95 1.30 15.73
N ASP A 214 -5.50 1.47 16.98
CA ASP A 214 -4.95 2.74 17.48
C ASP A 214 -3.58 3.04 16.87
N CYS A 215 -2.90 2.01 16.38
CA CYS A 215 -1.56 2.09 15.81
C CYS A 215 -1.43 1.14 14.61
N ILE A 216 -0.89 1.66 13.51
CA ILE A 216 -0.50 0.84 12.35
C ILE A 216 1.03 0.82 12.25
N ILE A 217 1.59 -0.38 12.20
CA ILE A 217 3.01 -0.63 11.89
C ILE A 217 3.06 -1.27 10.50
N SER A 218 3.80 -0.65 9.58
CA SER A 218 3.97 -1.19 8.23
C SER A 218 5.25 -2.01 8.14
N PHE A 219 5.12 -3.26 7.67
CA PHE A 219 6.20 -4.20 7.41
C PHE A 219 6.33 -4.47 5.91
N PRO A 220 6.90 -3.57 5.12
CA PRO A 220 7.10 -3.80 3.70
C PRO A 220 8.33 -4.66 3.43
N LYS A 221 8.35 -5.29 2.25
CA LYS A 221 9.58 -5.70 1.57
C LYS A 221 10.04 -4.53 0.72
N ALA A 222 11.28 -4.07 0.89
CA ALA A 222 11.86 -3.05 0.02
C ALA A 222 12.06 -3.60 -1.38
N LYS A 223 11.51 -2.96 -2.40
CA LYS A 223 11.63 -3.40 -3.79
C LYS A 223 11.26 -2.30 -4.78
N GLN A 224 11.78 -2.42 -5.99
CA GLN A 224 11.30 -1.66 -7.13
C GLN A 224 9.85 -2.02 -7.46
N HIS A 225 9.13 -1.10 -8.09
CA HIS A 225 7.79 -1.34 -8.62
C HIS A 225 7.61 -0.61 -9.95
N VAL A 226 7.19 -1.35 -10.98
CA VAL A 226 7.05 -0.84 -12.34
C VAL A 226 6.18 0.43 -12.40
N GLY A 227 4.99 0.43 -11.80
CA GLY A 227 4.08 1.59 -11.85
C GLY A 227 4.26 2.61 -10.73
N GLY A 228 4.83 2.21 -9.59
CA GLY A 228 4.99 3.06 -8.41
C GLY A 228 6.39 3.65 -8.23
N GLY A 229 7.36 3.19 -9.01
CA GLY A 229 8.79 3.45 -8.79
C GLY A 229 9.35 2.50 -7.74
N VAL A 230 8.98 2.68 -6.49
CA VAL A 230 9.41 1.82 -5.38
C VAL A 230 8.22 1.30 -4.55
N THR A 231 8.43 0.19 -3.84
CA THR A 231 7.50 -0.34 -2.85
C THR A 231 8.20 -0.37 -1.50
N HIS A 232 7.67 0.42 -0.58
CA HIS A 232 8.11 0.49 0.81
C HIS A 232 6.89 0.64 1.72
N ALA A 233 7.03 1.26 2.90
CA ALA A 233 6.00 1.30 3.93
C ALA A 233 4.73 2.04 3.50
N MET A 234 4.86 3.18 2.82
CA MET A 234 3.71 3.93 2.34
C MET A 234 2.87 3.15 1.33
N LYS A 235 3.54 2.60 0.29
CA LYS A 235 2.87 1.85 -0.76
C LYS A 235 2.33 0.49 -0.26
N ASN A 236 2.85 -0.04 0.83
CA ASN A 236 2.33 -1.26 1.46
C ASN A 236 0.85 -1.13 1.85
N LEU A 237 0.35 0.09 2.10
CA LEU A 237 -1.08 0.32 2.35
C LEU A 237 -2.00 0.08 1.14
N VAL A 238 -1.49 -0.09 -0.07
CA VAL A 238 -2.28 -0.57 -1.21
C VAL A 238 -2.91 -1.93 -0.90
N GLY A 239 -2.24 -2.77 -0.10
CA GLY A 239 -2.79 -4.02 0.44
C GLY A 239 -3.76 -3.86 1.62
N SER A 240 -4.30 -2.67 1.89
CA SER A 240 -5.31 -2.45 2.92
C SER A 240 -6.73 -2.27 2.39
N VAL A 241 -6.91 -2.29 1.08
CA VAL A 241 -8.22 -2.12 0.43
C VAL A 241 -8.67 -3.40 -0.27
N PRO A 242 -9.98 -3.70 -0.29
CA PRO A 242 -10.49 -4.96 -0.83
C PRO A 242 -10.40 -5.04 -2.36
N LEU A 243 -10.00 -6.20 -2.86
CA LEU A 243 -9.94 -6.52 -4.28
C LEU A 243 -11.31 -6.44 -4.96
N SER A 244 -12.37 -6.81 -4.25
CA SER A 244 -13.76 -6.75 -4.76
C SER A 244 -14.19 -5.35 -5.18
N VAL A 245 -13.59 -4.30 -4.59
CA VAL A 245 -13.92 -2.90 -4.89
C VAL A 245 -12.90 -2.29 -5.86
N TYR A 246 -11.60 -2.54 -5.66
CA TYR A 246 -10.55 -1.84 -6.39
C TYR A 246 -9.87 -2.65 -7.48
N GLY A 247 -10.25 -3.92 -7.64
CA GLY A 247 -9.69 -4.81 -8.66
C GLY A 247 -10.68 -5.86 -9.13
N PRO A 248 -11.93 -5.50 -9.50
CA PRO A 248 -12.94 -6.50 -9.82
C PRO A 248 -12.50 -7.40 -10.98
N GLY A 249 -12.42 -8.71 -10.72
CA GLY A 249 -12.19 -9.74 -11.73
C GLY A 249 -10.76 -9.91 -12.24
N GLN A 250 -9.75 -9.23 -11.67
CA GLN A 250 -8.41 -9.20 -12.26
C GLN A 250 -7.26 -9.61 -11.32
N GLY A 251 -7.54 -10.08 -10.10
CA GLY A 251 -6.48 -10.49 -9.17
C GLY A 251 -5.47 -9.38 -8.77
N SER A 252 -5.74 -8.14 -9.12
CA SER A 252 -4.93 -6.98 -8.75
C SER A 252 -5.82 -5.74 -8.54
N ARG A 253 -5.30 -4.70 -7.90
CA ARG A 253 -6.04 -3.42 -7.71
C ARG A 253 -5.91 -2.55 -8.95
N GLN A 254 -6.49 -3.00 -10.08
CA GLN A 254 -6.36 -2.36 -11.38
C GLN A 254 -6.78 -0.89 -11.40
N LEU A 255 -7.80 -0.50 -10.64
CA LEU A 255 -8.23 0.89 -10.58
C LEU A 255 -7.11 1.82 -10.10
N PHE A 256 -6.19 1.32 -9.27
CA PHE A 256 -5.04 2.10 -8.79
C PHE A 256 -3.91 2.20 -9.83
N HIS A 257 -3.80 1.21 -10.72
CA HIS A 257 -2.74 1.14 -11.72
C HIS A 257 -3.11 1.78 -13.06
N GLN A 258 -4.30 2.41 -13.15
CA GLN A 258 -4.69 3.13 -14.36
C GLN A 258 -3.77 4.33 -14.59
N GLN A 259 -3.21 4.40 -15.79
CA GLN A 259 -2.46 5.57 -16.24
C GLN A 259 -3.41 6.70 -16.62
N ARG A 260 -3.02 7.92 -16.31
CA ARG A 260 -3.70 9.14 -16.75
C ARG A 260 -2.69 10.20 -17.12
N LYS A 261 -3.10 11.15 -17.96
CA LYS A 261 -2.31 12.34 -18.23
C LYS A 261 -2.56 13.38 -17.15
N TYR A 262 -1.48 13.85 -16.53
CA TYR A 262 -1.48 14.95 -15.57
C TYR A 262 -0.45 15.98 -16.05
N GLU A 263 -0.87 17.24 -16.20
CA GLU A 263 0.02 18.35 -16.54
C GLU A 263 0.91 18.07 -17.78
N GLY A 264 0.35 17.34 -18.77
CA GLY A 264 1.08 16.97 -20.00
C GLY A 264 1.86 15.65 -19.93
N ASN A 265 2.09 15.09 -18.75
CA ASN A 265 2.81 13.82 -18.58
C ASN A 265 1.86 12.65 -18.34
N THR A 266 2.24 11.47 -18.85
CA THR A 266 1.55 10.23 -18.51
C THR A 266 2.06 9.74 -17.18
N ASP A 267 1.15 9.58 -16.19
CA ASP A 267 1.48 9.14 -14.85
C ASP A 267 0.47 8.09 -14.38
N SER A 268 0.90 7.23 -13.49
CA SER A 268 0.02 6.30 -12.80
C SER A 268 -0.71 7.01 -11.65
N ASN A 269 -2.02 6.80 -11.56
CA ASN A 269 -2.78 7.21 -10.38
C ASN A 269 -2.21 6.66 -9.07
N LEU A 270 -1.53 5.51 -9.15
CA LEU A 270 -1.01 4.77 -8.00
C LEU A 270 -0.18 5.65 -7.06
N ARG A 271 0.70 6.50 -7.60
CA ARG A 271 1.59 7.35 -6.78
C ARG A 271 0.81 8.36 -5.93
N ARG A 272 -0.24 8.97 -6.50
CA ARG A 272 -1.14 9.88 -5.77
C ARG A 272 -2.03 9.13 -4.80
N ILE A 273 -2.51 7.94 -5.17
CA ILE A 273 -3.34 7.08 -4.33
C ILE A 273 -2.55 6.60 -3.10
N VAL A 274 -1.25 6.33 -3.24
CA VAL A 274 -0.38 6.00 -2.10
C VAL A 274 -0.38 7.13 -1.07
N VAL A 275 -0.33 8.39 -1.52
CA VAL A 275 -0.39 9.54 -0.61
C VAL A 275 -1.77 9.64 0.05
N ASP A 276 -2.86 9.51 -0.71
CA ASP A 276 -4.22 9.52 -0.18
C ASP A 276 -4.45 8.40 0.85
N LEU A 277 -3.95 7.17 0.59
CA LEU A 277 -4.04 6.06 1.53
C LEU A 277 -3.33 6.36 2.86
N ASN A 278 -2.17 7.01 2.81
CA ASN A 278 -1.41 7.38 4.01
C ASN A 278 -2.04 8.57 4.77
N GLN A 279 -2.83 9.40 4.11
CA GLN A 279 -3.66 10.39 4.79
C GLN A 279 -4.87 9.71 5.47
N ALA A 280 -5.52 8.75 4.82
CA ALA A 280 -6.65 8.01 5.38
C ALA A 280 -6.26 7.04 6.51
N THR A 281 -5.06 6.46 6.43
CA THR A 281 -4.57 5.45 7.38
C THR A 281 -3.13 5.76 7.75
N LYS A 282 -2.95 6.46 8.88
CA LYS A 282 -1.62 6.85 9.35
C LYS A 282 -0.78 5.64 9.74
N ILE A 283 0.44 5.56 9.21
CA ILE A 283 1.47 4.63 9.69
C ILE A 283 2.23 5.31 10.85
N HIS A 284 2.40 4.60 11.96
CA HIS A 284 3.05 5.10 13.17
C HIS A 284 4.48 4.60 13.33
N LEU A 285 4.80 3.49 12.67
CA LEU A 285 6.14 2.91 12.60
C LEU A 285 6.27 2.14 11.29
N ALA A 286 7.37 2.31 10.60
CA ALA A 286 7.78 1.46 9.48
C ALA A 286 8.92 0.55 9.95
N VAL A 287 8.88 -0.73 9.57
CA VAL A 287 9.98 -1.70 9.72
C VAL A 287 10.17 -2.37 8.38
N THR A 288 11.10 -1.88 7.58
CA THR A 288 11.30 -2.27 6.19
C THR A 288 12.34 -3.37 6.07
N ASP A 289 11.93 -4.51 5.53
CA ASP A 289 12.80 -5.63 5.20
C ASP A 289 13.49 -5.37 3.85
N ALA A 290 14.74 -4.95 3.90
CA ALA A 290 15.67 -4.81 2.78
C ALA A 290 16.86 -5.78 2.93
N ILE A 291 16.68 -6.92 3.63
CA ILE A 291 17.75 -7.90 3.81
C ILE A 291 18.02 -8.62 2.49
N LYS A 292 17.00 -9.34 2.01
CA LYS A 292 16.97 -9.96 0.69
C LYS A 292 15.70 -9.52 -0.02
N THR A 293 15.79 -9.23 -1.30
CA THR A 293 14.66 -8.79 -2.13
C THR A 293 14.88 -9.22 -3.58
N ALA A 294 14.20 -8.55 -4.51
CA ALA A 294 14.37 -8.80 -5.93
C ALA A 294 14.53 -7.49 -6.71
N ALA A 295 15.32 -7.55 -7.76
CA ALA A 295 15.43 -6.53 -8.78
C ALA A 295 14.36 -6.70 -9.87
N TYR A 296 14.18 -5.69 -10.69
CA TYR A 296 13.33 -5.65 -11.88
C TYR A 296 11.83 -5.85 -11.62
N GLY A 297 11.35 -5.37 -10.49
CA GLY A 297 9.92 -5.26 -10.23
C GLY A 297 9.46 -5.88 -8.91
N GLU A 298 8.14 -5.87 -8.74
CA GLU A 298 7.50 -6.22 -7.48
C GLU A 298 7.16 -7.72 -7.33
N GLY A 299 7.40 -8.53 -8.37
CA GLY A 299 7.11 -9.95 -8.33
C GLY A 299 7.55 -10.70 -9.58
N PRO A 300 7.45 -12.06 -9.57
CA PRO A 300 8.01 -12.94 -10.63
C PRO A 300 7.30 -12.81 -12.00
N TRP A 301 6.23 -12.07 -12.08
CA TRP A 301 5.56 -11.71 -13.35
C TRP A 301 6.29 -10.62 -14.13
N ASN A 302 7.30 -9.97 -13.55
CA ASN A 302 8.10 -8.96 -14.23
C ASN A 302 9.29 -9.61 -14.95
N ARG A 303 9.55 -9.17 -16.17
CA ARG A 303 10.70 -9.64 -16.94
C ARG A 303 12.00 -9.24 -16.28
N GLY A 304 12.92 -10.18 -16.12
CA GLY A 304 14.21 -9.93 -15.48
C GLY A 304 14.19 -10.03 -13.95
N PHE A 305 13.03 -10.30 -13.34
CA PHE A 305 12.92 -10.50 -11.90
C PHE A 305 13.99 -11.47 -11.38
N ALA A 306 14.82 -11.00 -10.46
CA ALA A 306 15.97 -11.75 -9.96
C ALA A 306 16.29 -11.40 -8.50
N PRO A 307 16.81 -12.35 -7.71
CA PRO A 307 17.23 -12.10 -6.34
C PRO A 307 18.29 -11.02 -6.24
N VAL A 308 18.17 -10.16 -5.23
CA VAL A 308 19.19 -9.18 -4.84
C VAL A 308 19.27 -9.07 -3.32
N THR A 309 20.45 -8.76 -2.79
CA THR A 309 20.69 -8.68 -1.34
C THR A 309 21.28 -7.32 -0.98
N PHE A 310 20.62 -6.64 -0.03
CA PHE A 310 21.11 -5.36 0.51
C PHE A 310 21.59 -5.49 1.97
N ASN A 311 21.21 -6.55 2.66
CA ASN A 311 21.57 -6.82 4.06
C ASN A 311 21.18 -5.67 5.01
N ARG A 312 20.04 -5.04 4.79
CA ARG A 312 19.59 -3.88 5.60
C ARG A 312 18.20 -4.13 6.18
N LEU A 313 18.06 -3.77 7.44
CA LEU A 313 16.78 -3.59 8.11
C LEU A 313 16.66 -2.11 8.46
N ILE A 314 15.49 -1.50 8.22
CA ILE A 314 15.29 -0.06 8.31
C ILE A 314 14.04 0.20 9.13
N ALA A 315 14.09 1.10 10.13
CA ALA A 315 12.91 1.50 10.87
C ALA A 315 12.86 3.01 11.13
N SER A 316 11.64 3.55 11.15
CA SER A 316 11.39 4.94 11.54
C SER A 316 9.94 5.14 12.00
N LYS A 317 9.73 6.09 12.92
CA LYS A 317 8.42 6.63 13.28
C LYS A 317 7.90 7.66 12.27
N ASP A 318 8.75 8.13 11.36
CA ASP A 318 8.40 8.92 10.17
C ASP A 318 8.43 8.00 8.93
N VAL A 319 7.24 7.71 8.40
CA VAL A 319 7.10 6.76 7.29
C VAL A 319 7.74 7.27 5.99
N VAL A 320 7.69 8.60 5.74
CA VAL A 320 8.28 9.19 4.53
C VAL A 320 9.80 9.13 4.60
N ALA A 321 10.36 9.44 5.77
CA ALA A 321 11.80 9.33 6.01
C ALA A 321 12.30 7.86 5.89
N ALA A 322 11.51 6.90 6.43
CA ALA A 322 11.81 5.48 6.27
C ALA A 322 11.87 5.08 4.78
N ASP A 323 10.87 5.50 4.00
CA ASP A 323 10.78 5.18 2.59
C ASP A 323 11.88 5.89 1.77
N SER A 324 12.26 7.13 2.14
CA SER A 324 13.40 7.82 1.52
C SER A 324 14.70 7.08 1.71
N ILE A 325 15.00 6.63 2.93
CA ILE A 325 16.20 5.86 3.21
C ILE A 325 16.15 4.47 2.56
N ALA A 326 14.99 3.80 2.58
CA ALA A 326 14.81 2.52 1.91
C ALA A 326 15.00 2.64 0.39
N THR A 327 14.54 3.74 -0.21
CA THR A 327 14.76 4.06 -1.64
C THR A 327 16.24 4.17 -1.96
N LYS A 328 16.98 4.90 -1.14
CA LYS A 328 18.45 5.04 -1.29
C LYS A 328 19.17 3.70 -1.11
N VAL A 329 18.80 2.90 -0.11
CA VAL A 329 19.38 1.57 0.16
C VAL A 329 19.27 0.64 -1.04
N ILE A 330 18.16 0.67 -1.77
CA ILE A 330 17.97 -0.17 -2.96
C ILE A 330 18.50 0.47 -4.26
N GLY A 331 19.27 1.56 -4.17
CA GLY A 331 19.99 2.14 -5.31
C GLY A 331 19.18 3.15 -6.13
N PHE A 332 18.09 3.70 -5.58
CA PHE A 332 17.32 4.77 -6.23
C PHE A 332 17.52 6.12 -5.53
N ASP A 333 17.20 7.19 -6.24
CA ASP A 333 17.28 8.55 -5.69
C ASP A 333 15.92 8.99 -5.11
N PRO A 334 15.77 9.08 -3.78
CA PRO A 334 14.53 9.58 -3.16
C PRO A 334 14.29 11.07 -3.45
N MET A 335 15.33 11.82 -3.87
CA MET A 335 15.24 13.24 -4.19
C MET A 335 15.00 13.49 -5.68
N ALA A 336 14.87 12.44 -6.50
CA ALA A 336 14.65 12.56 -7.94
C ALA A 336 13.48 13.51 -8.27
N ALA A 337 13.67 14.31 -9.32
CA ALA A 337 12.64 15.18 -9.84
C ALA A 337 11.46 14.36 -10.41
N ASP A 338 10.31 15.01 -10.52
CA ASP A 338 9.18 14.44 -11.27
C ASP A 338 9.55 14.30 -12.75
N GLY A 339 9.14 13.22 -13.40
CA GLY A 339 9.43 12.99 -14.82
C GLY A 339 9.60 11.53 -15.20
N GLU A 340 10.25 11.28 -16.32
CA GLU A 340 10.39 9.94 -16.88
C GLU A 340 11.26 9.01 -16.01
N ASP A 341 12.26 9.56 -15.34
CA ASP A 341 13.21 8.80 -14.52
C ASP A 341 12.98 8.94 -13.02
N THR A 342 11.79 9.36 -12.60
CA THR A 342 11.48 9.47 -11.16
C THR A 342 11.72 8.13 -10.46
N PHE A 343 12.58 8.13 -9.45
CA PHE A 343 13.14 6.94 -8.81
C PHE A 343 13.95 6.06 -9.77
N GLY A 344 14.51 6.63 -10.84
CA GLY A 344 15.49 5.95 -11.67
C GLY A 344 16.66 5.43 -10.84
N PRO A 345 17.32 4.36 -11.26
CA PRO A 345 18.41 3.80 -10.49
C PRO A 345 19.58 4.79 -10.40
N ALA A 346 20.16 4.89 -9.21
CA ALA A 346 21.51 5.42 -9.08
C ALA A 346 22.53 4.49 -9.77
N ASP A 347 22.19 3.20 -9.84
CA ASP A 347 22.86 2.18 -10.66
C ASP A 347 21.80 1.26 -11.33
N SER A 348 22.24 0.46 -12.30
CA SER A 348 21.36 -0.41 -13.09
C SER A 348 21.05 -1.77 -12.41
N THR A 349 21.49 -2.01 -11.18
CA THR A 349 21.44 -3.35 -10.57
C THR A 349 20.05 -3.77 -10.16
N VAL A 350 19.15 -2.82 -9.87
CA VAL A 350 17.79 -3.09 -9.43
C VAL A 350 16.73 -2.80 -10.50
N GLY A 351 17.14 -2.37 -11.70
CA GLY A 351 16.26 -2.02 -12.79
C GLY A 351 15.71 -0.60 -12.72
N VAL A 352 14.95 -0.21 -13.73
CA VAL A 352 14.35 1.13 -13.87
C VAL A 352 12.85 1.07 -13.68
N SER A 353 12.24 2.17 -13.22
CA SER A 353 10.80 2.35 -13.27
C SER A 353 10.36 2.40 -14.74
N SER A 354 9.38 1.60 -15.13
CA SER A 354 8.84 1.62 -16.51
C SER A 354 7.99 2.84 -16.79
N TYR A 355 7.55 3.54 -15.74
CA TYR A 355 6.68 4.71 -15.83
C TYR A 355 7.29 5.86 -15.06
N GLY A 356 7.51 6.95 -15.74
CA GLY A 356 7.78 8.23 -15.13
C GLY A 356 6.62 8.71 -14.26
N GLY A 357 6.71 9.91 -13.74
CA GLY A 357 5.63 10.53 -13.02
C GLY A 357 6.07 11.30 -11.79
N ILE A 358 5.15 11.50 -10.85
CA ILE A 358 5.41 12.30 -9.65
C ILE A 358 6.25 11.53 -8.63
N ASN A 359 7.16 12.23 -7.97
CA ASN A 359 7.83 11.72 -6.78
C ASN A 359 6.85 11.75 -5.60
N TYR A 360 6.26 10.59 -5.26
CA TYR A 360 5.26 10.53 -4.21
C TYR A 360 5.82 10.75 -2.80
N LEU A 361 7.13 10.60 -2.57
CA LEU A 361 7.78 10.93 -1.29
C LEU A 361 7.81 12.45 -1.07
N LYS A 362 8.18 13.21 -2.11
CA LYS A 362 8.09 14.67 -2.14
C LYS A 362 6.66 15.11 -1.91
N LEU A 363 5.70 14.58 -2.69
CA LEU A 363 4.28 14.91 -2.56
C LEU A 363 3.73 14.57 -1.17
N ALA A 364 4.14 13.45 -0.56
CA ALA A 364 3.76 13.08 0.79
C ALA A 364 4.29 14.07 1.83
N SER A 365 5.52 14.54 1.65
CA SER A 365 6.12 15.56 2.51
C SER A 365 5.38 16.90 2.38
N GLU A 366 5.03 17.31 1.17
CA GLU A 366 4.19 18.51 0.92
C GLU A 366 2.79 18.37 1.54
N LYS A 367 2.28 17.16 1.73
CA LYS A 367 1.04 16.85 2.44
C LYS A 367 1.21 16.72 3.97
N GLY A 368 2.41 16.94 4.50
CA GLY A 368 2.66 16.90 5.94
C GLY A 368 2.73 15.51 6.54
N LEU A 369 3.03 14.48 5.72
CA LEU A 369 3.07 13.08 6.18
C LEU A 369 4.44 12.68 6.75
N GLY A 370 5.51 13.43 6.46
CA GLY A 370 6.85 13.17 6.95
C GLY A 370 7.94 13.85 6.10
N ASN A 371 9.19 13.70 6.47
CA ASN A 371 10.34 14.29 5.80
C ASN A 371 10.88 13.36 4.71
N TYR A 372 10.92 13.84 3.44
CA TYR A 372 11.60 13.13 2.35
C TYR A 372 13.02 13.64 2.09
N ASP A 373 13.30 14.87 2.50
CA ASP A 373 14.57 15.55 2.30
C ASP A 373 15.66 14.90 3.14
N LEU A 374 16.65 14.31 2.48
CA LEU A 374 17.77 13.62 3.13
C LEU A 374 18.54 14.52 4.12
N ALA A 375 18.59 15.84 3.88
CA ALA A 375 19.23 16.80 4.79
C ALA A 375 18.48 16.93 6.14
N LYS A 376 17.22 16.52 6.21
CA LYS A 376 16.39 16.52 7.42
C LYS A 376 16.26 15.13 8.04
N ILE A 377 16.96 14.14 7.52
CA ILE A 377 16.89 12.76 8.00
C ILE A 377 18.20 12.38 8.68
N GLN A 378 18.13 12.13 9.99
CA GLN A 378 19.23 11.59 10.75
C GLN A 378 19.22 10.07 10.66
N VAL A 379 20.21 9.49 10.00
CA VAL A 379 20.42 8.04 9.98
C VAL A 379 21.25 7.64 11.20
N LYS A 380 20.74 6.65 11.95
CA LYS A 380 21.45 5.99 13.06
C LYS A 380 21.77 4.54 12.70
N GLY A 381 22.87 4.02 13.20
CA GLY A 381 23.37 2.69 12.90
C GLY A 381 24.32 2.67 11.71
N VAL A 382 24.11 1.81 10.71
CA VAL A 382 25.01 1.69 9.58
C VAL A 382 24.76 2.76 8.50
N ALA A 383 25.83 3.19 7.84
CA ALA A 383 25.73 4.15 6.74
C ALA A 383 24.93 3.60 5.54
N VAL A 384 24.29 4.51 4.80
CA VAL A 384 23.45 4.24 3.62
C VAL A 384 23.96 5.02 2.43
#